data_527092b9d3be9809792a844f51841135
#
_entry.id   527092b9d3be9809792a844f51841135
#
_cell.length_a   1.000
_cell.length_b   1.000
_cell.length_c   1.000
_cell.angle_alpha   90.00
_cell.angle_beta   90.00
_cell.angle_gamma   90.00
#
_symmetry.space_group_name_H-M   'P 1'
#
loop_
_entity.id
_entity.type
_entity.pdbx_description
1 polymer ?
#
loop_
_entity_poly.entity_id
_entity_poly.type
_entity_poly.pdbx_seq_one_letter_code
_entity_poly.pdbx_strand_id
1 'polypeptide(L)'
;MFNRYIIQFMKATETLTIKSKAAHNTVAGQTITGAEAIMRCLLEEGVETIFGYPGGAIMPVYDALYDYMDRINHILVRHEQGAAHAAQGYARVSGKAGICLVTSGPGATNLVTGIADALMDSTPMVCIIGQVKDTLLGTDAFQEADVINITSPITKWN
;
A
#
# COMPACT_ATOMS: atom_id res chain seq x y z
N MET A 1 6.85 3.42 -21.97
CA MET A 1 5.66 4.20 -21.51
C MET A 1 5.40 3.74 -20.08
N PHE A 2 5.94 4.45 -19.07
CA PHE A 2 5.83 4.02 -17.67
C PHE A 2 4.48 4.44 -17.13
N ASN A 3 3.65 3.46 -16.75
CA ASN A 3 2.36 3.69 -16.11
C ASN A 3 2.55 4.36 -14.75
N ARG A 4 1.66 5.28 -14.42
CA ARG A 4 1.65 6.07 -13.20
C ARG A 4 1.29 5.18 -12.01
N TYR A 5 2.18 5.00 -11.08
CA TYR A 5 1.92 4.30 -9.82
C TYR A 5 1.45 5.28 -8.76
N ILE A 6 0.44 4.85 -8.03
CA ILE A 6 -0.34 5.65 -7.08
C ILE A 6 -0.03 5.18 -5.67
N ILE A 7 0.41 6.08 -4.79
CA ILE A 7 0.33 5.88 -3.33
C ILE A 7 -1.02 6.44 -2.92
N GLN A 8 -1.93 5.59 -2.45
CA GLN A 8 -3.24 6.03 -2.01
C GLN A 8 -3.42 5.74 -0.53
N PHE A 9 -3.72 6.79 0.25
CA PHE A 9 -4.21 6.64 1.61
C PHE A 9 -5.69 6.31 1.52
N MET A 10 -6.07 5.10 1.92
CA MET A 10 -7.47 4.70 1.97
C MET A 10 -7.92 4.53 3.42
N LYS A 11 -9.08 5.06 3.73
CA LYS A 11 -9.79 4.76 4.97
C LYS A 11 -10.24 3.30 4.91
N ALA A 12 -9.66 2.45 5.74
CA ALA A 12 -9.93 1.02 5.77
C ALA A 12 -11.41 0.64 6.05
N THR A 13 -12.21 1.62 6.48
CA THR A 13 -13.63 1.45 6.86
C THR A 13 -14.61 2.07 5.87
N GLU A 14 -14.17 2.73 4.79
CA GLU A 14 -15.08 3.29 3.80
C GLU A 14 -15.59 2.24 2.83
N THR A 15 -16.87 2.30 2.55
CA THR A 15 -17.54 1.45 1.57
C THR A 15 -17.48 2.12 0.21
N LEU A 16 -16.84 1.49 -0.77
CA LEU A 16 -16.72 2.00 -2.12
C LEU A 16 -17.68 1.28 -3.07
N THR A 17 -18.35 2.04 -3.94
CA THR A 17 -19.08 1.47 -5.06
C THR A 17 -18.21 1.56 -6.32
N ILE A 18 -17.63 0.43 -6.73
CA ILE A 18 -16.80 0.38 -7.94
C ILE A 18 -17.69 0.27 -9.16
N LYS A 19 -17.63 1.30 -10.02
CA LYS A 19 -18.20 1.21 -11.38
C LYS A 19 -17.09 0.77 -12.33
N SER A 20 -17.06 -0.52 -12.66
CA SER A 20 -16.09 -1.07 -13.62
C SER A 20 -16.35 -0.58 -15.03
N LYS A 21 -15.28 -0.20 -15.74
CA LYS A 21 -15.29 0.17 -17.15
C LYS A 21 -14.62 -0.89 -18.04
N ALA A 22 -14.24 -2.04 -17.49
CA ALA A 22 -13.63 -3.13 -18.22
C ALA A 22 -14.38 -4.44 -18.00
N ALA A 23 -14.69 -5.14 -19.08
CA ALA A 23 -15.37 -6.42 -19.09
C ALA A 23 -14.49 -7.52 -18.53
N HIS A 24 -14.58 -7.77 -17.24
CA HIS A 24 -14.27 -9.07 -16.62
C HIS A 24 -15.24 -9.24 -15.45
N ASN A 25 -16.09 -10.23 -15.52
CA ASN A 25 -17.01 -10.82 -14.53
C ASN A 25 -17.14 -10.15 -13.14
N THR A 26 -17.23 -8.83 -13.08
CA THR A 26 -17.59 -8.10 -11.87
C THR A 26 -19.10 -8.03 -11.81
N VAL A 27 -19.69 -8.57 -10.77
CA VAL A 27 -21.13 -8.38 -10.48
C VAL A 27 -21.34 -6.88 -10.25
N ALA A 28 -21.86 -6.18 -11.26
CA ALA A 28 -22.14 -4.76 -11.18
C ALA A 28 -23.08 -4.50 -9.99
N GLY A 29 -22.65 -3.61 -9.08
CA GLY A 29 -23.43 -3.21 -7.92
C GLY A 29 -23.09 -3.92 -6.60
N GLN A 30 -22.04 -4.73 -6.52
CA GLN A 30 -21.57 -5.26 -5.24
C GLN A 30 -20.90 -4.16 -4.42
N THR A 31 -21.35 -3.98 -3.19
CA THR A 31 -20.69 -3.13 -2.19
C THR A 31 -19.60 -3.93 -1.50
N ILE A 32 -18.37 -3.41 -1.52
CA ILE A 32 -17.20 -4.02 -0.87
C ILE A 32 -16.52 -3.02 0.05
N THR A 33 -15.72 -3.50 1.01
CA THR A 33 -14.89 -2.64 1.85
C THR A 33 -13.71 -2.05 1.06
N GLY A 34 -13.15 -0.94 1.55
CA GLY A 34 -11.92 -0.37 0.97
C GLY A 34 -10.74 -1.35 1.02
N ALA A 35 -10.64 -2.14 2.09
CA ALA A 35 -9.62 -3.17 2.23
C ALA A 35 -9.75 -4.27 1.15
N GLU A 36 -10.96 -4.74 0.91
CA GLU A 36 -11.25 -5.70 -0.17
C GLU A 36 -10.96 -5.09 -1.55
N ALA A 37 -11.29 -3.80 -1.74
CA ALA A 37 -10.98 -3.09 -2.99
C ALA A 37 -9.48 -3.03 -3.25
N ILE A 38 -8.65 -2.78 -2.22
CA ILE A 38 -7.18 -2.81 -2.35
C ILE A 38 -6.72 -4.18 -2.85
N MET A 39 -7.18 -5.27 -2.25
CA MET A 39 -6.76 -6.62 -2.65
C MET A 39 -7.15 -6.93 -4.11
N ARG A 40 -8.36 -6.59 -4.50
CA ARG A 40 -8.81 -6.78 -5.89
C ARG A 40 -8.00 -5.96 -6.87
N CYS A 41 -7.71 -4.70 -6.56
CA CYS A 41 -6.86 -3.85 -7.42
C CYS A 41 -5.45 -4.42 -7.54
N LEU A 42 -4.85 -4.90 -6.46
CA LEU A 42 -3.53 -5.52 -6.51
C LEU A 42 -3.50 -6.76 -7.41
N LEU A 43 -4.52 -7.60 -7.34
CA LEU A 43 -4.64 -8.76 -8.24
C LEU A 43 -4.86 -8.37 -9.71
N GLU A 44 -5.70 -7.37 -9.97
CA GLU A 44 -5.94 -6.85 -11.33
C GLU A 44 -4.65 -6.27 -11.95
N GLU A 45 -3.78 -5.67 -11.13
CA GLU A 45 -2.45 -5.18 -11.53
C GLU A 45 -1.37 -6.28 -11.57
N GLY A 46 -1.76 -7.53 -11.32
CA GLY A 46 -0.85 -8.69 -11.39
C GLY A 46 0.19 -8.74 -10.28
N VAL A 47 -0.15 -8.19 -9.10
CA VAL A 47 0.73 -8.26 -7.93
C VAL A 47 0.72 -9.67 -7.36
N GLU A 48 1.90 -10.24 -7.22
CA GLU A 48 2.12 -11.59 -6.69
C GLU A 48 2.81 -11.58 -5.31
N THR A 49 3.47 -10.48 -4.96
CA THR A 49 4.26 -10.40 -3.73
C THR A 49 4.13 -9.03 -3.07
N ILE A 50 3.90 -9.03 -1.76
CA ILE A 50 3.84 -7.87 -0.90
C ILE A 50 4.87 -8.02 0.22
N PHE A 51 5.63 -6.98 0.50
CA PHE A 51 6.55 -6.89 1.64
C PHE A 51 5.93 -6.00 2.71
N GLY A 52 5.79 -6.49 3.94
CA GLY A 52 5.09 -5.67 4.90
C GLY A 52 5.30 -6.04 6.36
N TYR A 53 4.82 -5.14 7.22
CA TYR A 53 4.79 -5.31 8.66
C TYR A 53 3.44 -4.83 9.20
N PRO A 54 2.68 -5.70 9.89
CA PRO A 54 1.35 -5.36 10.41
C PRO A 54 1.43 -4.36 11.56
N GLY A 55 0.33 -3.63 11.75
CA GLY A 55 0.13 -2.71 12.86
C GLY A 55 -1.32 -2.24 12.91
N GLY A 56 -1.72 -1.54 13.96
CA GLY A 56 -3.13 -1.27 14.28
C GLY A 56 -3.93 -0.63 13.13
N ALA A 57 -3.40 0.42 12.51
CA ALA A 57 -4.14 1.18 11.50
C ALA A 57 -4.30 0.43 10.16
N ILE A 58 -3.45 -0.57 9.87
CA ILE A 58 -3.49 -1.34 8.62
C ILE A 58 -4.19 -2.71 8.78
N MET A 59 -4.57 -3.09 10.00
CA MET A 59 -5.18 -4.40 10.28
C MET A 59 -6.34 -4.77 9.36
N PRO A 60 -7.28 -3.88 9.02
CA PRO A 60 -8.38 -4.25 8.11
C PRO A 60 -7.90 -4.72 6.73
N VAL A 61 -6.77 -4.19 6.26
CA VAL A 61 -6.16 -4.61 4.99
C VAL A 61 -5.47 -5.97 5.14
N TYR A 62 -4.84 -6.24 6.29
CA TYR A 62 -4.28 -7.55 6.60
C TYR A 62 -5.36 -8.62 6.79
N ASP A 63 -6.51 -8.28 7.37
CA ASP A 63 -7.66 -9.17 7.45
C ASP A 63 -8.15 -9.55 6.05
N ALA A 64 -8.31 -8.56 5.16
CA ALA A 64 -8.67 -8.83 3.77
C ALA A 64 -7.59 -9.67 3.05
N LEU A 65 -6.31 -9.38 3.26
CA LEU A 65 -5.19 -10.11 2.64
C LEU A 65 -5.22 -11.60 3.00
N TYR A 66 -5.71 -11.98 4.19
CA TYR A 66 -5.80 -13.38 4.61
C TYR A 66 -6.60 -14.23 3.62
N ASP A 67 -7.67 -13.68 3.04
CA ASP A 67 -8.51 -14.37 2.05
C ASP A 67 -7.85 -14.50 0.66
N TYR A 68 -6.68 -13.89 0.48
CA TYR A 68 -5.95 -13.84 -0.79
C TYR A 68 -4.55 -14.46 -0.73
N MET A 69 -4.19 -15.10 0.40
CA MET A 69 -2.84 -15.67 0.60
C MET A 69 -2.53 -16.87 -0.30
N ASP A 70 -3.51 -17.41 -1.00
CA ASP A 70 -3.33 -18.40 -2.06
C ASP A 70 -2.85 -17.78 -3.39
N ARG A 71 -3.00 -16.47 -3.56
CA ARG A 71 -2.69 -15.71 -4.78
C ARG A 71 -1.65 -14.63 -4.59
N ILE A 72 -1.54 -14.06 -3.39
CA ILE A 72 -0.59 -13.01 -3.04
C ILE A 72 0.33 -13.54 -1.93
N ASN A 73 1.61 -13.61 -2.24
CA ASN A 73 2.64 -14.00 -1.27
C ASN A 73 3.00 -12.81 -0.38
N HIS A 74 2.75 -12.91 0.91
CA HIS A 74 3.14 -11.89 1.88
C HIS A 74 4.47 -12.25 2.54
N ILE A 75 5.46 -11.39 2.38
CA ILE A 75 6.76 -11.49 3.03
C ILE A 75 6.76 -10.61 4.27
N LEU A 76 6.65 -11.25 5.43
CA LEU A 76 6.74 -10.56 6.71
C LEU A 76 8.18 -10.13 6.96
N VAL A 77 8.39 -8.83 7.10
CA VAL A 77 9.68 -8.25 7.48
C VAL A 77 9.76 -8.04 8.98
N ARG A 78 10.94 -7.64 9.47
CA ARG A 78 11.15 -7.28 10.87
C ARG A 78 11.32 -5.77 11.10
N HIS A 79 11.36 -5.00 10.02
CA HIS A 79 11.43 -3.55 10.02
C HIS A 79 10.97 -3.05 8.64
N GLU A 80 10.21 -1.97 8.60
CA GLU A 80 9.58 -1.48 7.37
C GLU A 80 10.61 -0.97 6.35
N GLN A 81 11.74 -0.44 6.79
CA GLN A 81 12.85 -0.11 5.88
C GLN A 81 13.32 -1.35 5.11
N GLY A 82 13.36 -2.51 5.78
CA GLY A 82 13.66 -3.78 5.14
C GLY A 82 12.61 -4.16 4.09
N ALA A 83 11.33 -3.85 4.32
CA ALA A 83 10.27 -4.03 3.31
C ALA A 83 10.54 -3.18 2.07
N ALA A 84 10.88 -1.90 2.26
CA ALA A 84 11.16 -1.00 1.14
C ALA A 84 12.35 -1.48 0.30
N HIS A 85 13.46 -1.86 0.92
CA HIS A 85 14.63 -2.36 0.19
C HIS A 85 14.37 -3.72 -0.47
N ALA A 86 13.60 -4.61 0.17
CA ALA A 86 13.20 -5.87 -0.46
C ALA A 86 12.28 -5.65 -1.67
N ALA A 87 11.31 -4.72 -1.55
CA ALA A 87 10.44 -4.32 -2.65
C ALA A 87 11.22 -3.73 -3.83
N GLN A 88 12.23 -2.89 -3.56
CA GLN A 88 13.15 -2.40 -4.60
C GLN A 88 13.92 -3.53 -5.28
N GLY A 89 14.50 -4.43 -4.50
CA GLY A 89 15.22 -5.59 -5.04
C GLY A 89 14.31 -6.44 -5.93
N TYR A 90 13.08 -6.69 -5.48
CA TYR A 90 12.05 -7.39 -6.26
C TYR A 90 11.75 -6.66 -7.57
N ALA A 91 11.53 -5.33 -7.51
CA ALA A 91 11.23 -4.54 -8.70
C ALA A 91 12.36 -4.57 -9.73
N ARG A 92 13.61 -4.49 -9.29
CA ARG A 92 14.80 -4.51 -10.17
C ARG A 92 14.97 -5.85 -10.90
N VAL A 93 14.66 -6.97 -10.25
CA VAL A 93 14.87 -8.30 -10.85
C VAL A 93 13.64 -8.82 -11.60
N SER A 94 12.44 -8.46 -11.17
CA SER A 94 11.18 -8.93 -11.80
C SER A 94 10.68 -8.04 -12.93
N GLY A 95 11.08 -6.76 -12.94
CA GLY A 95 10.52 -5.74 -13.84
C GLY A 95 9.10 -5.30 -13.44
N LYS A 96 8.57 -5.76 -12.30
CA LYS A 96 7.26 -5.37 -11.73
C LYS A 96 7.47 -4.33 -10.64
N ALA A 97 6.43 -3.57 -10.29
CA ALA A 97 6.52 -2.67 -9.14
C ALA A 97 6.63 -3.47 -7.82
N GLY A 98 7.49 -3.01 -6.91
CA GLY A 98 7.57 -3.54 -5.56
C GLY A 98 6.45 -2.97 -4.69
N ILE A 99 5.79 -3.80 -3.89
CA ILE A 99 4.67 -3.39 -3.05
C ILE A 99 5.05 -3.48 -1.58
N CYS A 100 4.86 -2.38 -0.84
CA CYS A 100 4.97 -2.34 0.61
C CYS A 100 3.60 -2.18 1.25
N LEU A 101 3.36 -2.86 2.37
CA LEU A 101 2.12 -2.76 3.16
C LEU A 101 2.50 -2.57 4.63
N VAL A 102 2.24 -1.36 5.18
CA VAL A 102 2.69 -0.99 6.52
C VAL A 102 1.65 -0.16 7.27
N THR A 103 1.81 -0.03 8.59
CA THR A 103 0.92 0.77 9.44
C THR A 103 1.22 2.26 9.35
N SER A 104 0.43 3.07 10.07
CA SER A 104 0.60 4.52 10.23
C SER A 104 1.85 4.88 11.04
N GLY A 105 2.12 6.18 11.15
CA GLY A 105 3.14 6.74 12.02
C GLY A 105 4.53 6.11 11.80
N PRO A 106 5.07 5.39 12.80
CA PRO A 106 6.40 4.79 12.69
C PRO A 106 6.52 3.79 11.53
N GLY A 107 5.43 3.09 11.15
CA GLY A 107 5.44 2.20 10.00
C GLY A 107 5.69 2.96 8.70
N ALA A 108 5.05 4.10 8.52
CA ALA A 108 5.24 4.98 7.38
C ALA A 108 6.62 5.65 7.38
N THR A 109 7.03 6.25 8.51
CA THR A 109 8.30 6.97 8.59
C THR A 109 9.52 6.07 8.43
N ASN A 110 9.41 4.80 8.82
CA ASN A 110 10.46 3.79 8.59
C ASN A 110 10.66 3.45 7.08
N LEU A 111 9.70 3.77 6.21
CA LEU A 111 9.85 3.58 4.76
C LEU A 111 10.64 4.70 4.09
N VAL A 112 10.79 5.87 4.71
CA VAL A 112 11.29 7.11 4.09
C VAL A 112 12.64 6.91 3.38
N THR A 113 13.59 6.26 4.05
CA THR A 113 14.90 5.96 3.44
C THR A 113 14.75 5.15 2.16
N GLY A 114 13.95 4.07 2.20
CA GLY A 114 13.77 3.22 1.03
C GLY A 114 12.98 3.90 -0.10
N ILE A 115 12.00 4.76 0.24
CA ILE A 115 11.26 5.55 -0.77
C ILE A 115 12.20 6.53 -1.46
N ALA A 116 13.03 7.26 -0.70
CA ALA A 116 14.00 8.21 -1.24
C ALA A 116 15.02 7.51 -2.15
N ASP A 117 15.54 6.36 -1.74
CA ASP A 117 16.45 5.53 -2.52
C ASP A 117 15.79 5.03 -3.82
N ALA A 118 14.55 4.56 -3.74
CA ALA A 118 13.79 4.14 -4.92
C ALA A 118 13.57 5.28 -5.93
N LEU A 119 13.31 6.50 -5.45
CA LEU A 119 13.18 7.67 -6.31
C LEU A 119 14.50 8.00 -7.02
N MET A 120 15.62 8.00 -6.29
CA MET A 120 16.95 8.31 -6.86
C MET A 120 17.34 7.33 -7.97
N ASP A 121 17.01 6.06 -7.79
CA ASP A 121 17.32 5.01 -8.76
C ASP A 121 16.21 4.74 -9.78
N SER A 122 15.13 5.53 -9.75
CA SER A 122 13.95 5.32 -10.61
C SER A 122 13.35 3.91 -10.51
N THR A 123 13.44 3.29 -9.35
CA THR A 123 12.87 1.96 -9.08
C THR A 123 11.38 2.07 -8.79
N PRO A 124 10.49 1.36 -9.53
CA PRO A 124 9.05 1.45 -9.33
C PRO A 124 8.64 0.77 -8.03
N MET A 125 7.98 1.53 -7.16
CA MET A 125 7.49 1.04 -5.86
C MET A 125 6.15 1.68 -5.50
N VAL A 126 5.26 0.90 -4.89
CA VAL A 126 4.00 1.36 -4.31
C VAL A 126 4.01 1.04 -2.82
N CYS A 127 3.76 2.05 -1.99
CA CYS A 127 3.63 1.90 -0.55
C CYS A 127 2.17 2.12 -0.14
N ILE A 128 1.54 1.08 0.39
CA ILE A 128 0.20 1.14 0.98
C ILE A 128 0.39 1.31 2.47
N ILE A 129 -0.07 2.45 2.98
CA ILE A 129 0.20 2.87 4.35
C ILE A 129 -1.13 3.06 5.07
N GLY A 130 -1.25 2.48 6.25
CA GLY A 130 -2.38 2.76 7.13
C GLY A 130 -2.33 4.22 7.64
N GLN A 131 -3.50 4.75 8.02
CA GLN A 131 -3.59 6.04 8.68
C GLN A 131 -4.59 5.96 9.83
N VAL A 132 -4.44 6.83 10.82
CA VAL A 132 -5.43 7.00 11.88
C VAL A 132 -6.77 7.45 11.28
N LYS A 133 -7.85 7.32 12.05
CA LYS A 133 -9.18 7.82 11.62
C LYS A 133 -9.09 9.30 11.27
N ASP A 134 -9.83 9.73 10.26
CA ASP A 134 -9.86 11.13 9.77
C ASP A 134 -10.15 12.16 10.88
N THR A 135 -11.01 11.80 11.84
CA THR A 135 -11.32 12.65 13.01
C THR A 135 -10.13 12.83 13.96
N LEU A 136 -9.07 12.05 13.80
CA LEU A 136 -7.86 12.10 14.63
C LEU A 136 -6.67 12.71 13.89
N LEU A 137 -6.81 13.04 12.62
CA LEU A 137 -5.73 13.68 11.85
C LEU A 137 -5.42 15.08 12.42
N GLY A 138 -4.13 15.35 12.65
CA GLY A 138 -3.66 16.63 13.22
C GLY A 138 -3.92 16.78 14.72
N THR A 139 -4.18 15.68 15.44
CA THR A 139 -4.47 15.71 16.89
C THR A 139 -3.37 15.09 17.74
N ASP A 140 -2.22 14.77 17.19
CA ASP A 140 -1.13 14.02 17.85
C ASP A 140 -1.62 12.66 18.39
N ALA A 141 -2.55 12.02 17.68
CA ALA A 141 -3.07 10.72 18.03
C ALA A 141 -1.98 9.64 18.02
N PHE A 142 -2.21 8.54 18.73
CA PHE A 142 -1.26 7.43 18.78
C PHE A 142 -0.89 6.93 17.37
N GLN A 143 0.40 6.91 17.07
CA GLN A 143 0.94 6.54 15.77
C GLN A 143 0.40 7.38 14.59
N GLU A 144 0.03 8.63 14.81
CA GLU A 144 -0.17 9.59 13.75
C GLU A 144 1.17 10.20 13.31
N ALA A 145 1.30 10.45 12.02
CA ALA A 145 2.34 11.29 11.44
C ALA A 145 1.81 11.91 10.15
N ASP A 146 2.27 13.13 9.83
CA ASP A 146 1.96 13.79 8.56
C ASP A 146 2.78 13.18 7.42
N VAL A 147 2.41 11.96 7.05
CA VAL A 147 3.15 11.14 6.09
C VAL A 147 3.15 11.78 4.70
N ILE A 148 2.07 12.46 4.32
CA ILE A 148 1.96 13.12 3.02
C ILE A 148 3.04 14.20 2.88
N ASN A 149 3.17 15.09 3.86
CA ASN A 149 4.18 16.14 3.82
C ASN A 149 5.60 15.58 3.96
N ILE A 150 5.80 14.50 4.72
CA ILE A 150 7.11 13.85 4.86
C ILE A 150 7.54 13.22 3.53
N THR A 151 6.63 12.58 2.80
CA THR A 151 6.96 11.80 1.60
C THR A 151 6.79 12.57 0.29
N SER A 152 6.07 13.68 0.29
CA SER A 152 5.84 14.51 -0.90
C SER A 152 7.09 14.84 -1.72
N PRO A 153 8.24 15.24 -1.11
CA PRO A 153 9.44 15.55 -1.88
C PRO A 153 10.17 14.32 -2.45
N ILE A 154 9.83 13.12 -2.00
CA ILE A 154 10.50 11.86 -2.38
C ILE A 154 9.59 10.88 -3.11
N THR A 155 8.40 11.30 -3.51
CA THR A 155 7.42 10.49 -4.26
C THR A 155 6.98 11.21 -5.52
N LYS A 156 6.50 10.46 -6.50
CA LYS A 156 5.86 11.02 -7.69
C LYS A 156 4.42 11.45 -7.43
N TRP A 157 3.79 10.80 -6.47
CA TRP A 157 2.40 11.01 -6.11
C TRP A 157 2.14 10.45 -4.70
N ASN A 158 1.28 11.15 -3.93
CA ASN A 158 0.78 10.77 -2.62
C ASN A 158 -0.75 10.77 -2.63
#